data_f00f8a6d6730daa590a6dd81654ec9d3
#
_entry.id   f00f8a6d6730daa590a6dd81654ec9d3
#
_cell.length_a   1.000
_cell.length_b   1.000
_cell.length_c   1.000
_cell.angle_alpha   90.00
_cell.angle_beta   90.00
_cell.angle_gamma   90.00
#
_symmetry.space_group_name_H-M   'P 1'
#
loop_
_entity.id
_entity.type
_entity.pdbx_description
1 polymer ?
#
loop_
_entity_poly.entity_id
_entity_poly.type
_entity_poly.pdbx_seq_one_letter_code
_entity_poly.pdbx_strand_id
1 'polypeptide(L)'
;SKASSDYAYVVNTGADEGRYDDESSYYAKLLLADGTVVEAELDEDCLKGDDFDAKKKELDKLPGYIVEYSKNSKDIYTIKGVSDSSLTKGKKVEINKGESAMTLDTKTIYANSKTVFLVQTGTGSKATYKSYTGYANVPDLKDNSGNFVYYCKSGSTVATMVFISDVF
;
A
#
# COMPACT_ATOMS: atom_id res chain seq x y z
N SER A 1 2.30 16.90 19.53
CA SER A 1 1.59 15.69 19.12
C SER A 1 2.33 15.04 17.96
N LYS A 2 2.50 13.76 18.05
CA LYS A 2 3.07 13.01 16.92
C LYS A 2 2.05 12.98 15.80
N ALA A 3 2.49 13.35 14.59
CA ALA A 3 1.71 13.02 13.42
C ALA A 3 1.52 11.51 13.37
N SER A 4 0.28 11.06 13.23
CA SER A 4 0.03 9.64 13.02
C SER A 4 0.67 9.23 11.71
N SER A 5 1.36 8.10 11.70
CA SER A 5 1.89 7.53 10.48
C SER A 5 0.74 7.08 9.60
N ASP A 6 0.78 7.52 8.35
CA ASP A 6 -0.18 7.09 7.35
C ASP A 6 0.42 6.02 6.46
N TYR A 7 -0.42 5.10 6.00
CA TYR A 7 -0.02 4.00 5.15
C TYR A 7 -0.76 4.08 3.82
N ALA A 8 -0.10 3.64 2.76
CA ALA A 8 -0.65 3.63 1.42
C ALA A 8 -0.15 2.42 0.66
N TYR A 9 -0.94 1.99 -0.32
CA TYR A 9 -0.53 0.97 -1.27
C TYR A 9 0.09 1.65 -2.50
N VAL A 10 1.26 1.20 -2.92
CA VAL A 10 1.94 1.77 -4.09
C VAL A 10 1.42 1.08 -5.34
N VAL A 11 0.67 1.82 -6.14
CA VAL A 11 0.10 1.32 -7.40
C VAL A 11 1.15 1.28 -8.49
N ASN A 12 1.92 2.36 -8.60
CA ASN A 12 2.92 2.52 -9.64
C ASN A 12 3.92 3.58 -9.23
N THR A 13 5.02 3.66 -9.96
CA THR A 13 6.06 4.66 -9.73
C THR A 13 6.58 5.17 -11.07
N GLY A 14 7.22 6.33 -11.04
CA GLY A 14 7.85 6.92 -12.21
C GLY A 14 8.95 7.87 -11.79
N ALA A 15 9.84 8.16 -12.73
CA ALA A 15 10.92 9.11 -12.52
C ALA A 15 11.24 9.82 -13.82
N ASP A 16 11.54 11.11 -13.71
CA ASP A 16 11.99 11.94 -14.82
C ASP A 16 13.41 12.38 -14.55
N GLU A 17 14.34 11.94 -15.41
CA GLU A 17 15.72 12.38 -15.31
C GLU A 17 15.84 13.79 -15.87
N GLY A 18 16.30 14.71 -15.02
CA GLY A 18 16.59 16.07 -15.44
C GLY A 18 17.93 16.13 -16.17
N ARG A 19 18.19 17.29 -16.78
CA ARG A 19 19.45 17.58 -17.45
C ARG A 19 20.61 17.56 -16.45
N TYR A 20 20.33 17.95 -15.22
CA TYR A 20 21.27 17.93 -14.08
C TYR A 20 20.63 17.11 -12.96
N ASP A 21 21.43 16.51 -12.08
CA ASP A 21 20.95 15.63 -11.02
C ASP A 21 19.89 16.29 -10.13
N ASP A 22 20.03 17.58 -9.88
CA ASP A 22 19.08 18.34 -9.05
C ASP A 22 17.75 18.66 -9.74
N GLU A 23 17.64 18.35 -11.04
CA GLU A 23 16.41 18.54 -11.80
C GLU A 23 15.58 17.24 -11.91
N SER A 24 16.12 16.13 -11.45
CA SER A 24 15.40 14.85 -11.51
C SER A 24 14.23 14.85 -10.54
N SER A 25 13.14 14.21 -10.95
CA SER A 25 11.92 14.10 -10.16
C SER A 25 11.49 12.65 -10.02
N TYR A 26 10.91 12.32 -8.88
CA TYR A 26 10.51 10.96 -8.54
C TYR A 26 9.07 10.98 -8.08
N TYR A 27 8.27 10.04 -8.54
CA TYR A 27 6.83 9.99 -8.28
C TYR A 27 6.38 8.62 -7.86
N ALA A 28 5.37 8.58 -7.02
CA ALA A 28 4.66 7.36 -6.69
C ALA A 28 3.16 7.61 -6.78
N LYS A 29 2.45 6.67 -7.42
CA LYS A 29 1.00 6.66 -7.45
C LYS A 29 0.54 5.87 -6.23
N LEU A 30 -0.05 6.56 -5.26
CA LEU A 30 -0.41 6.00 -3.96
C LEU A 30 -1.92 5.86 -3.84
N LEU A 31 -2.35 4.68 -3.41
CA LEU A 31 -3.74 4.44 -3.01
C LEU A 31 -3.81 4.64 -1.50
N LEU A 32 -4.51 5.69 -1.09
CA LEU A 32 -4.61 6.11 0.29
C LEU A 32 -5.70 5.36 1.05
N ALA A 33 -5.67 5.47 2.36
CA ALA A 33 -6.61 4.78 3.25
C ALA A 33 -8.08 5.12 2.98
N ASP A 34 -8.37 6.30 2.43
CA ASP A 34 -9.73 6.71 2.07
C ASP A 34 -10.17 6.24 0.67
N GLY A 35 -9.34 5.48 -0.03
CA GLY A 35 -9.64 4.97 -1.37
C GLY A 35 -9.26 5.91 -2.50
N THR A 36 -8.76 7.11 -2.20
CA THR A 36 -8.31 8.03 -3.25
C THR A 36 -6.92 7.66 -3.75
N VAL A 37 -6.66 7.99 -4.99
CA VAL A 37 -5.36 7.78 -5.63
C VAL A 37 -4.71 9.13 -5.85
N VAL A 38 -3.48 9.27 -5.40
CA VAL A 38 -2.71 10.50 -5.57
C VAL A 38 -1.43 10.21 -6.33
N GLU A 39 -1.02 11.17 -7.16
CA GLU A 39 0.27 11.17 -7.81
C GLU A 39 1.21 11.99 -6.92
N ALA A 40 2.01 11.28 -6.12
CA ALA A 40 2.84 11.90 -5.10
C ALA A 40 4.23 12.21 -5.66
N GLU A 41 4.63 13.48 -5.62
CA GLU A 41 6.03 13.83 -5.85
C GLU A 41 6.81 13.50 -4.58
N LEU A 42 7.92 12.80 -4.74
CA LEU A 42 8.71 12.30 -3.62
C LEU A 42 9.90 13.20 -3.32
N ASP A 43 10.20 13.33 -2.04
CA ASP A 43 11.48 13.86 -1.61
C ASP A 43 12.57 12.85 -2.04
N GLU A 44 13.51 13.30 -2.85
CA GLU A 44 14.58 12.43 -3.34
C GLU A 44 15.41 11.82 -2.21
N ASP A 45 15.49 12.48 -1.07
CA ASP A 45 16.26 12.01 0.08
C ASP A 45 15.66 10.77 0.73
N CYS A 46 14.41 10.43 0.43
CA CYS A 46 13.80 9.19 0.93
C CYS A 46 14.18 7.96 0.08
N LEU A 47 14.83 8.17 -1.05
CA LEU A 47 15.27 7.09 -1.94
C LEU A 47 16.77 6.87 -1.75
N LYS A 48 17.17 5.63 -1.52
CA LYS A 48 18.58 5.26 -1.33
C LYS A 48 19.32 5.37 -2.66
N GLY A 49 20.55 5.85 -2.59
CA GLY A 49 21.43 5.96 -3.72
C GLY A 49 21.90 7.38 -3.96
N ASP A 50 23.00 7.51 -4.69
CA ASP A 50 23.66 8.79 -4.89
C ASP A 50 23.35 9.43 -6.24
N ASP A 51 22.80 8.64 -7.17
CA ASP A 51 22.48 9.13 -8.51
C ASP A 51 21.08 8.74 -8.93
N PHE A 52 20.66 9.20 -10.10
CA PHE A 52 19.33 8.93 -10.64
C PHE A 52 19.07 7.43 -10.80
N ASP A 53 20.03 6.69 -11.38
CA ASP A 53 19.81 5.27 -11.65
C ASP A 53 19.66 4.46 -10.36
N ALA A 54 20.44 4.77 -9.32
CA ALA A 54 20.33 4.12 -8.04
C ALA A 54 18.99 4.41 -7.36
N LYS A 55 18.56 5.66 -7.37
CA LYS A 55 17.27 6.06 -6.80
C LYS A 55 16.10 5.45 -7.57
N LYS A 56 16.18 5.40 -8.90
CA LYS A 56 15.16 4.78 -9.74
C LYS A 56 15.04 3.28 -9.45
N LYS A 57 16.13 2.58 -9.21
CA LYS A 57 16.09 1.16 -8.83
C LYS A 57 15.34 0.94 -7.51
N GLU A 58 15.56 1.80 -6.53
CA GLU A 58 14.81 1.72 -5.28
C GLU A 58 13.32 1.99 -5.50
N LEU A 59 13.02 2.98 -6.32
CA LEU A 59 11.66 3.35 -6.67
C LEU A 59 10.92 2.23 -7.41
N ASP A 60 11.61 1.55 -8.33
CA ASP A 60 11.03 0.47 -9.15
C ASP A 60 10.63 -0.76 -8.31
N LYS A 61 11.14 -0.89 -7.09
CA LYS A 61 10.79 -2.00 -6.18
C LYS A 61 9.50 -1.75 -5.41
N LEU A 62 9.00 -0.53 -5.36
CA LEU A 62 7.87 -0.15 -4.50
C LEU A 62 6.49 -0.58 -4.98
N PRO A 63 6.19 -0.67 -6.30
CA PRO A 63 4.85 -1.08 -6.72
C PRO A 63 4.44 -2.43 -6.11
N GLY A 64 3.22 -2.49 -5.59
CA GLY A 64 2.70 -3.68 -4.93
C GLY A 64 3.02 -3.79 -3.45
N TYR A 65 3.69 -2.81 -2.87
CA TYR A 65 3.99 -2.77 -1.44
C TYR A 65 3.12 -1.76 -0.71
N ILE A 66 2.90 -2.02 0.56
CA ILE A 66 2.33 -1.03 1.47
C ILE A 66 3.50 -0.27 2.09
N VAL A 67 3.41 1.04 2.10
CA VAL A 67 4.45 1.92 2.62
C VAL A 67 3.86 2.87 3.65
N GLU A 68 4.71 3.34 4.54
CA GLU A 68 4.40 4.45 5.43
C GLU A 68 4.79 5.75 4.72
N TYR A 69 3.97 6.79 4.86
CA TYR A 69 4.29 8.07 4.23
C TYR A 69 3.95 9.24 5.12
N SER A 70 4.58 10.35 4.82
CA SER A 70 4.23 11.67 5.35
C SER A 70 4.31 12.69 4.21
N LYS A 71 3.70 13.83 4.43
CA LYS A 71 3.64 14.89 3.42
C LYS A 71 3.95 16.23 4.10
N ASN A 72 4.79 17.04 3.46
CA ASN A 72 5.07 18.39 3.97
C ASN A 72 4.04 19.39 3.45
N SER A 73 4.15 20.65 3.86
CA SER A 73 3.23 21.71 3.47
C SER A 73 3.26 22.07 1.98
N LYS A 74 4.28 21.62 1.26
CA LYS A 74 4.43 21.84 -0.19
C LYS A 74 3.95 20.62 -0.99
N ASP A 75 3.27 19.67 -0.35
CA ASP A 75 2.80 18.43 -0.97
C ASP A 75 3.93 17.55 -1.52
N ILE A 76 5.10 17.60 -0.89
CA ILE A 76 6.20 16.68 -1.17
C ILE A 76 6.12 15.53 -0.17
N TYR A 77 6.13 14.31 -0.67
CA TYR A 77 5.94 13.10 0.13
C TYR A 77 7.28 12.46 0.47
N THR A 78 7.36 11.97 1.70
CA THR A 78 8.45 11.11 2.14
C THR A 78 7.88 9.72 2.34
N ILE A 79 8.48 8.72 1.69
CA ILE A 79 8.05 7.34 1.77
C ILE A 79 9.06 6.55 2.60
N LYS A 80 8.54 5.72 3.49
CA LYS A 80 9.33 4.79 4.27
C LYS A 80 8.78 3.39 4.08
N GLY A 81 9.64 2.45 3.70
CA GLY A 81 9.25 1.06 3.60
C GLY A 81 8.89 0.47 4.95
N VAL A 82 7.89 -0.39 4.97
CA VAL A 82 7.60 -1.19 6.15
C VAL A 82 8.49 -2.43 6.16
N SER A 83 8.69 -3.02 7.33
CA SER A 83 9.51 -4.23 7.45
C SER A 83 8.91 -5.38 6.63
N ASP A 84 9.73 -6.07 5.85
CA ASP A 84 9.31 -7.23 5.07
C ASP A 84 8.73 -8.34 5.95
N SER A 85 9.19 -8.46 7.20
CA SER A 85 8.66 -9.43 8.14
C SER A 85 7.22 -9.13 8.57
N SER A 86 6.78 -7.89 8.39
CA SER A 86 5.44 -7.43 8.74
C SER A 86 4.52 -7.33 7.53
N LEU A 87 5.04 -7.55 6.32
CA LEU A 87 4.32 -7.47 5.07
C LEU A 87 4.21 -8.87 4.45
N THR A 88 3.00 -9.29 4.12
CA THR A 88 2.76 -10.59 3.51
C THR A 88 1.91 -10.44 2.26
N LYS A 89 2.28 -11.16 1.21
CA LYS A 89 1.58 -11.19 -0.08
C LYS A 89 1.11 -12.62 -0.37
N GLY A 90 0.03 -12.74 -1.11
CA GLY A 90 -0.50 -14.03 -1.54
C GLY A 90 -1.65 -13.91 -2.52
N LYS A 91 -2.34 -15.03 -2.76
CA LYS A 91 -3.32 -15.12 -3.86
C LYS A 91 -4.69 -15.68 -3.47
N LYS A 92 -4.93 -16.03 -2.23
CA LYS A 92 -6.21 -16.61 -1.82
C LYS A 92 -6.74 -15.86 -0.62
N VAL A 93 -7.92 -15.26 -0.77
CA VAL A 93 -8.54 -14.41 0.24
C VAL A 93 -9.89 -15.01 0.63
N GLU A 94 -10.11 -15.15 1.93
CA GLU A 94 -11.41 -15.51 2.48
C GLU A 94 -11.73 -14.57 3.63
N ILE A 95 -12.85 -13.85 3.51
CA ILE A 95 -13.35 -12.95 4.54
C ILE A 95 -14.76 -13.40 4.91
N ASN A 96 -14.97 -13.75 6.17
CA ASN A 96 -16.25 -14.19 6.69
C ASN A 96 -16.60 -13.35 7.91
N LYS A 97 -17.65 -12.56 7.81
CA LYS A 97 -18.07 -11.66 8.88
C LYS A 97 -18.63 -12.36 10.12
N GLY A 98 -18.97 -13.63 10.01
CA GLY A 98 -19.33 -14.43 11.18
C GLY A 98 -18.16 -14.66 12.14
N GLU A 99 -16.94 -14.37 11.68
CA GLU A 99 -15.71 -14.51 12.46
C GLU A 99 -14.98 -13.17 12.49
N SER A 100 -14.20 -12.94 13.52
CA SER A 100 -13.39 -11.72 13.61
C SER A 100 -12.02 -11.86 12.93
N ALA A 101 -11.84 -12.92 12.16
CA ALA A 101 -10.61 -13.24 11.48
C ALA A 101 -10.86 -13.54 10.01
N MET A 102 -9.88 -13.27 9.18
CA MET A 102 -9.87 -13.62 7.76
C MET A 102 -8.79 -14.65 7.50
N THR A 103 -8.96 -15.44 6.44
CA THR A 103 -7.94 -16.38 6.00
C THR A 103 -7.30 -15.83 4.73
N LEU A 104 -5.98 -15.63 4.80
CA LEU A 104 -5.17 -15.17 3.68
C LEU A 104 -4.15 -16.26 3.37
N ASP A 105 -4.34 -16.92 2.23
CA ASP A 105 -3.75 -18.20 1.91
C ASP A 105 -4.11 -19.25 2.98
N THR A 106 -3.14 -19.68 3.79
CA THR A 106 -3.36 -20.65 4.87
C THR A 106 -3.27 -19.99 6.26
N LYS A 107 -3.11 -18.66 6.31
CA LYS A 107 -2.91 -17.96 7.57
C LYS A 107 -4.18 -17.30 8.05
N THR A 108 -4.42 -17.38 9.34
CA THR A 108 -5.48 -16.64 10.01
C THR A 108 -4.94 -15.27 10.44
N ILE A 109 -5.55 -14.23 9.93
CA ILE A 109 -5.16 -12.83 10.21
C ILE A 109 -6.34 -12.14 10.86
N TYR A 110 -6.08 -11.39 11.90
CA TYR A 110 -7.12 -10.68 12.63
C TYR A 110 -7.27 -9.25 12.11
N ALA A 111 -8.49 -8.74 12.19
CA ALA A 111 -8.83 -7.37 11.82
C ALA A 111 -9.70 -6.77 12.92
N ASN A 112 -9.68 -5.47 13.03
CA ASN A 112 -10.51 -4.74 14.01
C ASN A 112 -11.25 -3.59 13.32
N SER A 113 -11.85 -2.71 14.11
CA SER A 113 -12.62 -1.57 13.60
C SER A 113 -11.76 -0.51 12.91
N LYS A 114 -10.45 -0.57 13.06
CA LYS A 114 -9.51 0.39 12.46
C LYS A 114 -8.77 -0.15 11.25
N THR A 115 -8.85 -1.45 10.98
CA THR A 115 -8.20 -2.04 9.82
C THR A 115 -8.78 -1.46 8.54
N VAL A 116 -7.91 -1.00 7.65
CA VAL A 116 -8.31 -0.44 6.36
C VAL A 116 -8.18 -1.51 5.30
N PHE A 117 -9.26 -1.71 4.53
CA PHE A 117 -9.28 -2.63 3.39
C PHE A 117 -9.38 -1.82 2.12
N LEU A 118 -8.41 -1.99 1.23
CA LEU A 118 -8.38 -1.36 -0.08
C LEU A 118 -8.65 -2.44 -1.12
N VAL A 119 -9.69 -2.27 -1.92
CA VAL A 119 -10.10 -3.27 -2.90
C VAL A 119 -10.02 -2.68 -4.30
N GLN A 120 -9.23 -3.32 -5.16
CA GLN A 120 -9.13 -2.96 -6.56
C GLN A 120 -10.04 -3.86 -7.38
N THR A 121 -10.83 -3.25 -8.26
CA THR A 121 -11.65 -3.93 -9.25
C THR A 121 -11.16 -3.52 -10.63
N GLY A 122 -10.93 -4.49 -11.50
CA GLY A 122 -10.38 -4.23 -12.83
C GLY A 122 -8.88 -4.01 -12.82
N THR A 123 -8.31 -3.82 -14.00
CA THR A 123 -6.87 -3.69 -14.19
C THR A 123 -6.54 -2.52 -15.12
N GLY A 124 -5.31 -2.03 -15.02
CA GLY A 124 -4.78 -0.98 -15.87
C GLY A 124 -5.57 0.31 -15.74
N SER A 125 -5.90 0.93 -16.87
CA SER A 125 -6.65 2.20 -16.89
C SER A 125 -8.10 2.06 -16.44
N LYS A 126 -8.62 0.84 -16.37
CA LYS A 126 -9.98 0.53 -15.93
C LYS A 126 -10.07 0.18 -14.46
N ALA A 127 -8.96 0.18 -13.74
CA ALA A 127 -8.94 -0.14 -12.32
C ALA A 127 -9.72 0.90 -11.52
N THR A 128 -10.58 0.41 -10.65
CA THR A 128 -11.29 1.24 -9.67
C THR A 128 -10.95 0.75 -8.28
N TYR A 129 -11.01 1.64 -7.30
CA TYR A 129 -10.60 1.33 -5.93
C TYR A 129 -11.70 1.72 -4.95
N LYS A 130 -11.91 0.87 -3.95
CA LYS A 130 -12.80 1.16 -2.83
C LYS A 130 -12.06 0.94 -1.53
N SER A 131 -12.36 1.78 -0.55
CA SER A 131 -11.82 1.66 0.80
C SER A 131 -12.94 1.29 1.77
N TYR A 132 -12.63 0.38 2.67
CA TYR A 132 -13.51 0.02 3.77
C TYR A 132 -12.70 0.12 5.05
N THR A 133 -13.22 0.83 6.04
CA THR A 133 -12.59 0.92 7.36
C THR A 133 -13.36 0.06 8.33
N GLY A 134 -12.65 -0.87 8.96
CA GLY A 134 -13.22 -1.82 9.91
C GLY A 134 -13.70 -3.10 9.26
N TYR A 135 -13.50 -4.20 9.97
CA TYR A 135 -13.86 -5.53 9.48
C TYR A 135 -15.37 -5.67 9.23
N ALA A 136 -16.18 -4.96 10.00
CA ALA A 136 -17.64 -5.00 9.83
C ALA A 136 -18.12 -4.42 8.48
N ASN A 137 -17.31 -3.60 7.85
CA ASN A 137 -17.69 -2.86 6.63
C ASN A 137 -17.17 -3.47 5.34
N VAL A 138 -16.19 -4.37 5.40
CA VAL A 138 -15.68 -5.02 4.20
C VAL A 138 -16.67 -6.11 3.76
N PRO A 139 -16.87 -6.30 2.42
CA PRO A 139 -17.74 -7.37 1.95
C PRO A 139 -17.16 -8.76 2.24
N ASP A 140 -18.03 -9.74 2.39
CA ASP A 140 -17.60 -11.13 2.46
C ASP A 140 -16.95 -11.55 1.12
N LEU A 141 -15.83 -12.23 1.22
CA LEU A 141 -15.10 -12.79 0.09
C LEU A 141 -14.83 -14.26 0.42
N LYS A 142 -15.60 -15.15 -0.18
CA LYS A 142 -15.48 -16.60 0.09
C LYS A 142 -14.99 -17.33 -1.13
N ASP A 143 -14.06 -18.23 -0.91
CA ASP A 143 -13.55 -19.15 -1.93
C ASP A 143 -13.01 -18.46 -3.17
N ASN A 144 -12.62 -17.22 -3.02
CA ASN A 144 -12.10 -16.41 -4.11
C ASN A 144 -10.60 -16.50 -4.17
N SER A 145 -10.09 -16.41 -5.38
CA SER A 145 -8.66 -16.20 -5.62
C SER A 145 -8.46 -14.76 -5.99
N GLY A 146 -7.40 -14.17 -5.55
CA GLY A 146 -7.06 -12.78 -5.87
C GLY A 146 -5.74 -12.46 -5.22
N ASN A 147 -5.13 -11.37 -5.66
CA ASN A 147 -3.90 -10.93 -5.07
C ASN A 147 -4.20 -10.13 -3.82
N PHE A 148 -3.42 -10.35 -2.79
CA PHE A 148 -3.50 -9.54 -1.59
C PHE A 148 -2.11 -9.18 -1.09
N VAL A 149 -2.04 -8.07 -0.38
CA VAL A 149 -0.92 -7.73 0.48
C VAL A 149 -1.48 -7.14 1.76
N TYR A 150 -0.93 -7.55 2.89
CA TYR A 150 -1.32 -6.95 4.16
C TYR A 150 -0.09 -6.57 4.98
N TYR A 151 -0.29 -5.61 5.85
CA TYR A 151 0.73 -5.15 6.78
C TYR A 151 0.20 -5.22 8.21
N CYS A 152 1.00 -5.83 9.09
CA CYS A 152 0.78 -5.80 10.54
C CYS A 152 1.95 -5.06 11.18
N LYS A 153 1.66 -4.20 12.13
CA LYS A 153 2.73 -3.57 12.90
C LYS A 153 3.51 -4.64 13.66
N SER A 154 4.79 -4.38 13.88
CA SER A 154 5.66 -5.28 14.63
C SER A 154 5.03 -5.64 15.98
N GLY A 155 4.99 -6.94 16.29
CA GLY A 155 4.41 -7.44 17.51
C GLY A 155 2.89 -7.55 17.52
N SER A 156 2.23 -7.23 16.41
CA SER A 156 0.76 -7.32 16.31
C SER A 156 0.35 -8.42 15.36
N THR A 157 -0.76 -9.10 15.68
CA THR A 157 -1.43 -10.06 14.78
C THR A 157 -2.64 -9.44 14.10
N VAL A 158 -2.92 -8.15 14.35
CA VAL A 158 -4.03 -7.42 13.74
C VAL A 158 -3.50 -6.63 12.55
N ALA A 159 -4.13 -6.82 11.39
CA ALA A 159 -3.74 -6.10 10.18
C ALA A 159 -4.04 -4.61 10.32
N THR A 160 -3.08 -3.78 9.95
CA THR A 160 -3.24 -2.33 9.86
C THR A 160 -3.91 -1.96 8.54
N MET A 161 -3.46 -2.57 7.45
CA MET A 161 -3.99 -2.33 6.11
C MET A 161 -3.93 -3.63 5.31
N VAL A 162 -4.98 -3.86 4.53
CA VAL A 162 -5.09 -5.01 3.62
C VAL A 162 -5.45 -4.47 2.25
N PHE A 163 -4.66 -4.78 1.24
CA PHE A 163 -4.98 -4.50 -0.15
C PHE A 163 -5.38 -5.80 -0.82
N ILE A 164 -6.47 -5.76 -1.57
CA ILE A 164 -7.00 -6.91 -2.29
C ILE A 164 -7.29 -6.47 -3.72
N SER A 165 -6.77 -7.20 -4.68
CA SER A 165 -7.17 -7.02 -6.07
C SER A 165 -7.96 -8.23 -6.53
N ASP A 166 -9.11 -7.95 -7.14
CA ASP A 166 -9.94 -8.98 -7.70
C ASP A 166 -9.46 -9.25 -9.12
N VAL A 167 -8.50 -10.03 -9.24
CA VAL A 167 -8.16 -10.61 -10.54
C VAL A 167 -8.85 -11.96 -10.69
N PHE A 168 -9.94 -12.07 -10.00
CA PHE A 168 -10.78 -13.23 -10.04
C PHE A 168 -11.51 -13.36 -11.37
#